data_ffa300025de22f4b484acdfb8686bde7
#
_entry.id   ffa300025de22f4b484acdfb8686bde7
#
_cell.length_a   1.000
_cell.length_b   1.000
_cell.length_c   1.000
_cell.angle_alpha   90.00
_cell.angle_beta   90.00
_cell.angle_gamma   90.00
#
_symmetry.space_group_name_H-M   'P 1'
#
loop_
_entity.id
_entity.type
_entity.pdbx_description
1 polymer ?
#
loop_
_entity_poly.entity_id
_entity_poly.type
_entity_poly.pdbx_seq_one_letter_code
_entity_poly.pdbx_strand_id
1 'polypeptide(L)'
;LRSARLIVADFLMMEQRAIYKRLMIAIPLFLCVFGMVFVDFNVVWRYFAWTNQTLAVFTLWAATTYLYKQEHQSISPTPYRCGYLVSLIPAMFMTVVSVSYIIIAPEGLHLPQHLWWVGYTIALCVALACMGCFAYSMRKCTPNS
;
A
#
# COMPACT_ATOMS: atom_id res chain seq x y z
N LEU A 1 14.33 0.53 14.55
CA LEU A 1 15.56 0.79 13.79
C LEU A 1 16.23 -0.49 13.27
N ARG A 2 16.29 -1.59 14.06
CA ARG A 2 16.93 -2.84 13.63
C ARG A 2 16.25 -3.43 12.37
N SER A 3 14.94 -3.53 12.40
CA SER A 3 14.15 -4.04 11.26
C SER A 3 14.25 -3.15 10.02
N ALA A 4 14.13 -1.83 10.19
CA ALA A 4 14.26 -0.88 9.08
C ALA A 4 15.65 -0.98 8.42
N ARG A 5 16.72 -1.10 9.22
CA ARG A 5 18.06 -1.29 8.69
C ARG A 5 18.21 -2.59 7.89
N LEU A 6 17.59 -3.69 8.36
CA LEU A 6 17.62 -4.97 7.65
C LEU A 6 16.91 -4.90 6.31
N ILE A 7 15.73 -4.27 6.28
CA ILE A 7 14.95 -4.07 5.03
C ILE A 7 15.73 -3.21 4.03
N VAL A 8 16.33 -2.10 4.47
CA VAL A 8 17.12 -1.23 3.60
C VAL A 8 18.38 -1.93 3.09
N ALA A 9 19.04 -2.73 3.93
CA ALA A 9 20.23 -3.50 3.52
C ALA A 9 19.89 -4.59 2.51
N ASP A 10 18.75 -5.25 2.68
CA ASP A 10 18.24 -6.27 1.74
C ASP A 10 17.85 -5.64 0.40
N PHE A 11 17.16 -4.50 0.43
CA PHE A 11 16.80 -3.74 -0.76
C PHE A 11 18.02 -3.25 -1.56
N LEU A 12 19.11 -2.86 -0.87
CA LEU A 12 20.37 -2.42 -1.49
C LEU A 12 21.32 -3.60 -1.84
N MET A 13 20.89 -4.85 -1.62
CA MET A 13 21.70 -6.06 -1.84
C MET A 13 23.09 -6.00 -1.17
N MET A 14 23.21 -5.34 -0.03
CA MET A 14 24.48 -5.14 0.68
C MET A 14 24.71 -6.22 1.73
N GLU A 15 25.84 -6.92 1.62
CA GLU A 15 26.30 -7.84 2.67
C GLU A 15 26.60 -7.11 3.99
N GLN A 16 25.89 -7.51 5.07
CA GLN A 16 25.99 -6.86 6.38
C GLN A 16 27.15 -7.37 7.26
N ARG A 17 28.11 -8.10 6.70
CA ARG A 17 29.22 -8.68 7.49
C ARG A 17 30.20 -7.63 8.02
N ALA A 18 30.41 -6.53 7.30
CA ALA A 18 31.33 -5.47 7.70
C ALA A 18 30.61 -4.41 8.56
N ILE A 19 31.20 -4.05 9.69
CA ILE A 19 30.70 -3.00 10.60
C ILE A 19 30.53 -1.67 9.89
N TYR A 20 31.46 -1.35 8.99
CA TYR A 20 31.41 -0.11 8.18
C TYR A 20 30.13 -0.01 7.31
N LYS A 21 29.76 -1.10 6.64
CA LYS A 21 28.53 -1.13 5.81
C LYS A 21 27.25 -0.98 6.66
N ARG A 22 27.26 -1.56 7.88
CA ARG A 22 26.15 -1.36 8.83
C ARG A 22 26.04 0.08 9.29
N LEU A 23 27.17 0.73 9.55
CA LEU A 23 27.22 2.13 9.98
C LEU A 23 26.77 3.06 8.88
N MET A 24 27.16 2.79 7.63
CA MET A 24 26.77 3.58 6.46
C MET A 24 25.25 3.61 6.22
N ILE A 25 24.52 2.55 6.57
CA ILE A 25 23.06 2.52 6.50
C ILE A 25 22.44 3.08 7.79
N ALA A 26 23.04 2.82 8.94
CA ALA A 26 22.48 3.24 10.22
C ALA A 26 22.55 4.75 10.46
N ILE A 27 23.62 5.42 10.02
CA ILE A 27 23.81 6.86 10.19
C ILE A 27 22.70 7.67 9.50
N PRO A 28 22.41 7.50 8.19
CA PRO A 28 21.34 8.28 7.54
C PRO A 28 19.96 7.96 8.13
N LEU A 29 19.70 6.70 8.48
CA LEU A 29 18.44 6.33 9.16
C LEU A 29 18.32 7.04 10.53
N PHE A 30 19.40 7.09 11.29
CA PHE A 30 19.40 7.76 12.59
C PHE A 30 19.23 9.28 12.44
N LEU A 31 19.88 9.90 11.45
CA LEU A 31 19.73 11.31 11.12
C LEU A 31 18.30 11.65 10.70
N CYS A 32 17.64 10.79 9.89
CA CYS A 32 16.23 10.96 9.53
C CYS A 32 15.32 10.91 10.76
N VAL A 33 15.51 9.92 11.65
CA VAL A 33 14.72 9.82 12.88
C VAL A 33 14.98 11.00 13.80
N PHE A 34 16.23 11.44 13.94
CA PHE A 34 16.59 12.60 14.71
C PHE A 34 15.98 13.89 14.14
N GLY A 35 15.98 14.05 12.82
CA GLY A 35 15.31 15.16 12.13
C GLY A 35 13.80 15.20 12.40
N MET A 36 13.15 14.04 12.50
CA MET A 36 11.73 13.95 12.83
C MET A 36 11.38 14.45 14.22
N VAL A 37 12.34 14.48 15.16
CA VAL A 37 12.12 15.04 16.52
C VAL A 37 11.84 16.54 16.49
N PHE A 38 12.34 17.25 15.48
CA PHE A 38 12.12 18.70 15.31
C PHE A 38 10.81 19.04 14.57
N VAL A 39 10.13 18.05 14.02
CA VAL A 39 8.84 18.23 13.34
C VAL A 39 7.71 18.05 14.36
N ASP A 40 6.62 18.80 14.19
CA ASP A 40 5.44 18.66 15.05
C ASP A 40 4.93 17.22 15.04
N PHE A 41 4.77 16.65 16.23
CA PHE A 41 4.34 15.27 16.43
C PHE A 41 3.02 14.96 15.71
N ASN A 42 2.07 15.91 15.69
CA ASN A 42 0.79 15.71 15.01
C ASN A 42 0.94 15.52 13.50
N VAL A 43 1.87 16.25 12.88
CA VAL A 43 2.17 16.12 11.44
C VAL A 43 2.79 14.76 11.17
N VAL A 44 3.81 14.37 11.93
CA VAL A 44 4.47 13.07 11.79
C VAL A 44 3.47 11.93 11.97
N TRP A 45 2.58 12.02 12.97
CA TRP A 45 1.58 11.00 13.26
C TRP A 45 0.58 10.81 12.11
N ARG A 46 0.13 11.91 11.49
CA ARG A 46 -0.80 11.85 10.35
C ARG A 46 -0.16 11.22 9.11
N TYR A 47 1.07 11.61 8.78
CA TYR A 47 1.81 10.98 7.67
C TYR A 47 2.07 9.49 7.92
N PHE A 48 2.39 9.13 9.15
CA PHE A 48 2.58 7.73 9.54
C PHE A 48 1.28 6.92 9.37
N ALA A 49 0.16 7.45 9.84
CA ALA A 49 -1.15 6.82 9.69
C ALA A 49 -1.52 6.63 8.22
N TRP A 50 -1.34 7.66 7.40
CA TRP A 50 -1.62 7.58 5.97
C TRP A 50 -0.71 6.59 5.23
N THR A 51 0.59 6.59 5.54
CA THR A 51 1.55 5.64 4.96
C THR A 51 1.16 4.20 5.30
N ASN A 52 0.74 3.96 6.54
CA ASN A 52 0.28 2.64 6.98
C ASN A 52 -0.99 2.20 6.27
N GLN A 53 -1.95 3.11 6.06
CA GLN A 53 -3.14 2.85 5.24
C GLN A 53 -2.79 2.51 3.80
N THR A 54 -1.89 3.25 3.18
CA THR A 54 -1.42 3.01 1.81
C THR A 54 -0.76 1.63 1.69
N LEU A 55 0.08 1.27 2.66
CA LEU A 55 0.69 -0.05 2.72
C LEU A 55 -0.38 -1.16 2.83
N ALA A 56 -1.41 -0.96 3.65
CA ALA A 56 -2.52 -1.89 3.76
C ALA A 56 -3.28 -2.06 2.44
N VAL A 57 -3.49 -0.99 1.66
CA VAL A 57 -4.09 -1.06 0.32
C VAL A 57 -3.27 -1.95 -0.59
N PHE A 58 -1.97 -1.72 -0.71
CA PHE A 58 -1.09 -2.56 -1.54
C PHE A 58 -1.11 -4.02 -1.11
N THR A 59 -1.05 -4.28 0.19
CA THR A 59 -1.09 -5.64 0.74
C THR A 59 -2.40 -6.35 0.42
N LEU A 60 -3.54 -5.65 0.55
CA LEU A 60 -4.85 -6.21 0.23
C LEU A 60 -5.01 -6.52 -1.26
N TRP A 61 -4.53 -5.64 -2.16
CA TRP A 61 -4.54 -5.92 -3.60
C TRP A 61 -3.63 -7.08 -3.98
N ALA A 62 -2.44 -7.18 -3.35
CA ALA A 62 -1.54 -8.32 -3.54
C ALA A 62 -2.18 -9.62 -3.07
N ALA A 63 -2.79 -9.62 -1.88
CA ALA A 63 -3.51 -10.78 -1.36
C ALA A 63 -4.68 -11.19 -2.26
N THR A 64 -5.48 -10.23 -2.75
CA THR A 64 -6.58 -10.49 -3.67
C THR A 64 -6.10 -11.16 -4.96
N THR A 65 -5.01 -10.65 -5.54
CA THR A 65 -4.40 -11.21 -6.75
C THR A 65 -3.87 -12.62 -6.50
N TYR A 66 -3.24 -12.83 -5.36
CA TYR A 66 -2.72 -14.15 -4.97
C TYR A 66 -3.84 -15.18 -4.79
N LEU A 67 -4.88 -14.84 -4.03
CA LEU A 67 -6.03 -15.71 -3.79
C LEU A 67 -6.75 -16.05 -5.07
N TYR A 68 -6.97 -15.09 -5.95
CA TYR A 68 -7.58 -15.33 -7.25
C TYR A 68 -6.77 -16.32 -8.09
N LYS A 69 -5.45 -16.15 -8.18
CA LYS A 69 -4.58 -17.08 -8.92
C LYS A 69 -4.58 -18.46 -8.31
N GLN A 70 -4.55 -18.56 -7.00
CA GLN A 70 -4.58 -19.83 -6.29
C GLN A 70 -5.89 -20.59 -6.55
N GLU A 71 -7.05 -19.91 -6.55
CA GLU A 71 -8.33 -20.53 -6.86
C GLU A 71 -8.42 -21.08 -8.29
N HIS A 72 -7.82 -20.37 -9.26
CA HIS A 72 -7.87 -20.79 -10.66
C HIS A 72 -6.79 -21.81 -11.05
N GLN A 73 -5.73 -21.94 -10.26
CA GLN A 73 -4.65 -22.92 -10.48
C GLN A 73 -4.85 -24.22 -9.69
N SER A 74 -5.73 -24.24 -8.70
CA SER A 74 -5.98 -25.45 -7.90
C SER A 74 -6.82 -26.46 -8.66
N ILE A 75 -6.25 -27.64 -8.91
CA ILE A 75 -6.92 -28.80 -9.56
C ILE A 75 -8.03 -29.37 -8.66
N SER A 76 -8.01 -29.10 -7.36
CA SER A 76 -9.07 -29.50 -6.41
C SER A 76 -10.14 -28.44 -6.31
N PRO A 77 -11.44 -28.81 -6.45
CA PRO A 77 -12.53 -27.88 -6.22
C PRO A 77 -12.58 -27.53 -4.73
N THR A 78 -11.93 -26.43 -4.36
CA THR A 78 -12.12 -25.83 -3.04
C THR A 78 -13.56 -25.34 -2.91
N PRO A 79 -14.28 -25.63 -1.81
CA PRO A 79 -15.69 -25.26 -1.63
C PRO A 79 -15.92 -23.74 -1.61
N TYR A 80 -14.88 -22.93 -1.59
CA TYR A 80 -14.93 -21.47 -1.53
C TYR A 80 -14.44 -20.83 -2.83
N ARG A 81 -15.28 -20.89 -3.86
CA ARG A 81 -15.01 -20.25 -5.17
C ARG A 81 -14.94 -18.71 -5.14
N CYS A 82 -15.15 -18.09 -4.00
CA CYS A 82 -15.20 -16.63 -3.83
C CYS A 82 -14.26 -16.11 -2.73
N GLY A 83 -13.22 -16.86 -2.37
CA GLY A 83 -12.28 -16.45 -1.31
C GLY A 83 -11.57 -15.13 -1.60
N TYR A 84 -11.28 -14.82 -2.86
CA TYR A 84 -10.70 -13.55 -3.26
C TYR A 84 -11.62 -12.35 -2.97
N LEU A 85 -12.96 -12.53 -2.92
CA LEU A 85 -13.91 -11.45 -2.61
C LEU A 85 -13.75 -10.93 -1.17
N VAL A 86 -13.38 -11.81 -0.25
CA VAL A 86 -13.14 -11.44 1.16
C VAL A 86 -12.00 -10.41 1.26
N SER A 87 -11.00 -10.48 0.40
CA SER A 87 -9.90 -9.52 0.34
C SER A 87 -10.21 -8.33 -0.59
N LEU A 88 -10.98 -8.55 -1.65
CA LEU A 88 -11.31 -7.53 -2.66
C LEU A 88 -12.18 -6.40 -2.07
N ILE A 89 -13.21 -6.76 -1.29
CA ILE A 89 -14.12 -5.77 -0.69
C ILE A 89 -13.37 -4.79 0.22
N PRO A 90 -12.56 -5.24 1.21
CA PRO A 90 -11.78 -4.32 2.02
C PRO A 90 -10.69 -3.59 1.20
N ALA A 91 -10.12 -4.20 0.15
CA ALA A 91 -9.17 -3.52 -0.71
C ALA A 91 -9.79 -2.31 -1.41
N MET A 92 -10.99 -2.46 -1.97
CA MET A 92 -11.75 -1.36 -2.59
C MET A 92 -12.08 -0.27 -1.60
N PHE A 93 -12.61 -0.65 -0.44
CA PHE A 93 -12.95 0.30 0.62
C PHE A 93 -11.73 1.11 1.09
N MET A 94 -10.62 0.44 1.40
CA MET A 94 -9.39 1.09 1.85
C MET A 94 -8.76 1.97 0.76
N THR A 95 -8.91 1.61 -0.51
CA THR A 95 -8.45 2.45 -1.63
C THR A 95 -9.23 3.77 -1.65
N VAL A 96 -10.56 3.72 -1.55
CA VAL A 96 -11.39 4.94 -1.52
C VAL A 96 -11.03 5.81 -0.32
N VAL A 97 -10.91 5.23 0.86
CA VAL A 97 -10.57 5.95 2.11
C VAL A 97 -9.20 6.61 2.00
N SER A 98 -8.18 5.87 1.54
CA SER A 98 -6.80 6.38 1.44
C SER A 98 -6.66 7.50 0.42
N VAL A 99 -7.32 7.38 -0.74
CA VAL A 99 -7.30 8.42 -1.79
C VAL A 99 -8.12 9.63 -1.37
N SER A 100 -9.30 9.44 -0.75
CA SER A 100 -10.10 10.55 -0.23
C SER A 100 -9.33 11.34 0.82
N TYR A 101 -8.62 10.64 1.70
CA TYR A 101 -7.83 11.29 2.74
C TYR A 101 -6.73 12.19 2.14
N ILE A 102 -5.93 11.72 1.18
CA ILE A 102 -4.85 12.52 0.59
C ILE A 102 -5.38 13.74 -0.18
N ILE A 103 -6.59 13.67 -0.73
CA ILE A 103 -7.19 14.78 -1.48
C ILE A 103 -7.77 15.83 -0.53
N ILE A 104 -8.39 15.42 0.58
CA ILE A 104 -9.14 16.31 1.48
C ILE A 104 -8.26 16.84 2.63
N ALA A 105 -7.30 16.03 3.09
CA ALA A 105 -6.46 16.40 4.23
C ALA A 105 -5.63 17.66 3.98
N PRO A 106 -5.44 18.50 5.01
CA PRO A 106 -4.64 19.73 4.92
C PRO A 106 -3.18 19.47 4.56
N GLU A 107 -2.68 18.28 4.82
CA GLU A 107 -1.33 17.82 4.46
C GLU A 107 -1.22 17.32 3.01
N GLY A 108 -2.37 17.08 2.33
CA GLY A 108 -2.43 16.67 0.93
C GLY A 108 -2.75 17.83 0.00
N LEU A 109 -3.77 17.65 -0.86
CA LEU A 109 -4.18 18.68 -1.83
C LEU A 109 -5.00 19.81 -1.22
N HIS A 110 -5.38 19.70 0.06
CA HIS A 110 -6.11 20.71 0.83
C HIS A 110 -7.33 21.29 0.11
N LEU A 111 -8.24 20.43 -0.37
CA LEU A 111 -9.44 20.87 -1.05
C LEU A 111 -10.38 21.63 -0.09
N PRO A 112 -10.91 22.80 -0.50
CA PRO A 112 -11.91 23.53 0.28
C PRO A 112 -13.20 22.70 0.39
N GLN A 113 -13.95 22.90 1.49
CA GLN A 113 -15.12 22.07 1.85
C GLN A 113 -16.18 21.97 0.73
N HIS A 114 -16.38 23.04 -0.05
CA HIS A 114 -17.35 23.03 -1.15
C HIS A 114 -16.94 22.11 -2.32
N LEU A 115 -15.67 21.70 -2.41
CA LEU A 115 -15.14 20.78 -3.42
C LEU A 115 -14.94 19.34 -2.92
N TRP A 116 -15.33 19.00 -1.70
CA TRP A 116 -15.16 17.63 -1.17
C TRP A 116 -15.83 16.57 -2.03
N TRP A 117 -16.95 16.91 -2.68
CA TRP A 117 -17.61 16.02 -3.65
C TRP A 117 -16.69 15.60 -4.78
N VAL A 118 -15.84 16.51 -5.27
CA VAL A 118 -14.84 16.22 -6.30
C VAL A 118 -13.79 15.25 -5.77
N GLY A 119 -13.37 15.43 -4.53
CA GLY A 119 -12.45 14.51 -3.87
C GLY A 119 -12.97 13.07 -3.79
N TYR A 120 -14.23 12.90 -3.38
CA TYR A 120 -14.86 11.58 -3.32
C TYR A 120 -15.08 10.96 -4.70
N THR A 121 -15.44 11.74 -5.71
CA THR A 121 -15.59 11.23 -7.08
C THR A 121 -14.27 10.78 -7.67
N ILE A 122 -13.19 11.51 -7.43
CA ILE A 122 -11.84 11.10 -7.85
C ILE A 122 -11.43 9.80 -7.14
N ALA A 123 -11.65 9.71 -5.83
CA ALA A 123 -11.33 8.51 -5.06
C ALA A 123 -12.09 7.28 -5.57
N LEU A 124 -13.36 7.44 -5.91
CA LEU A 124 -14.17 6.37 -6.51
C LEU A 124 -13.66 5.98 -7.90
N CYS A 125 -13.30 6.96 -8.74
CA CYS A 125 -12.73 6.70 -10.07
C CYS A 125 -11.39 5.92 -9.96
N VAL A 126 -10.52 6.27 -9.01
CA VAL A 126 -9.27 5.56 -8.77
C VAL A 126 -9.54 4.11 -8.33
N ALA A 127 -10.48 3.91 -7.41
CA ALA A 127 -10.85 2.57 -6.97
C ALA A 127 -11.41 1.71 -8.11
N LEU A 128 -12.26 2.29 -8.97
CA LEU A 128 -12.79 1.61 -10.16
C LEU A 128 -11.69 1.33 -11.20
N ALA A 129 -10.73 2.24 -11.37
CA ALA A 129 -9.56 2.01 -12.23
C ALA A 129 -8.71 0.85 -11.72
N CYS A 130 -8.45 0.76 -10.40
CA CYS A 130 -7.76 -0.36 -9.79
C CYS A 130 -8.51 -1.68 -10.02
N MET A 131 -9.84 -1.68 -9.88
CA MET A 131 -10.68 -2.84 -10.18
C MET A 131 -10.58 -3.23 -11.65
N GLY A 132 -10.63 -2.26 -12.56
CA GLY A 132 -10.47 -2.48 -14.00
C GLY A 132 -9.11 -3.08 -14.36
N CYS A 133 -8.03 -2.56 -13.78
CA CYS A 133 -6.68 -3.10 -13.94
C CYS A 133 -6.58 -4.53 -13.41
N PHE A 134 -7.18 -4.80 -12.25
CA PHE A 134 -7.26 -6.15 -11.69
C PHE A 134 -7.99 -7.09 -12.64
N ALA A 135 -9.20 -6.73 -13.09
CA ALA A 135 -9.99 -7.54 -14.01
C ALA A 135 -9.28 -7.79 -15.37
N TYR A 136 -8.60 -6.76 -15.89
CA TYR A 136 -7.81 -6.89 -17.12
C TYR A 136 -6.61 -7.83 -16.94
N SER A 137 -5.89 -7.70 -15.83
CA SER A 137 -4.75 -8.56 -15.50
C SER A 137 -5.18 -10.03 -15.37
N MET A 138 -6.36 -10.25 -14.78
CA MET A 138 -6.90 -11.60 -14.61
C MET A 138 -7.33 -12.24 -15.94
N ARG A 139 -7.97 -11.47 -16.84
CA ARG A 139 -8.31 -11.93 -18.19
C ARG A 139 -7.08 -12.35 -19.01
N LYS A 140 -5.96 -11.67 -18.81
CA LYS A 140 -4.71 -12.00 -19.50
C LYS A 140 -4.01 -13.24 -18.91
N CYS A 141 -4.28 -13.56 -17.65
CA CYS A 141 -3.71 -14.73 -16.96
C CYS A 141 -4.50 -16.04 -17.19
N THR A 142 -5.74 -15.97 -17.68
CA THR A 142 -6.51 -17.11 -18.16
C THR A 142 -6.38 -17.16 -19.69
N PRO A 143 -5.41 -17.89 -20.25
CA PRO A 143 -5.41 -18.13 -21.69
C PRO A 143 -6.64 -18.95 -22.03
N ASN A 144 -7.34 -18.54 -23.10
CA ASN A 144 -8.50 -19.28 -23.66
C ASN A 144 -8.16 -20.78 -23.76
N SER A 145 -8.84 -21.58 -22.95
CA SER A 145 -8.97 -22.99 -23.19
C SER A 145 -10.02 -23.23 -24.30
#